data_e7cca69946904c358d03d5c60af9cb84
#
_entry.id   e7cca69946904c358d03d5c60af9cb84
#
_cell.length_a   1.000
_cell.length_b   1.000
_cell.length_c   1.000
_cell.angle_alpha   90.00
_cell.angle_beta   90.00
_cell.angle_gamma   90.00
#
_symmetry.space_group_name_H-M   'P 1'
#
loop_
_entity.id
_entity.type
_entity.pdbx_description
1 polymer ?
#
loop_
_entity_poly.entity_id
_entity_poly.type
_entity_poly.pdbx_seq_one_letter_code
_entity_poly.pdbx_strand_id
1 'polypeptide(L)'
;MTVADATPDYEVGDRNDRAFLGHPKGLGFLGFTEGCERFSYYSMQTLLVLYMVNYLLKPGRMEHVVGLSWVQNHIYHGISGQPLASAIFGTYTALVYGTPIVGGIVADKWLGRDTTLIIGGVVMAIGHFLMAIQSAFVFALLALVVGVGAFKGNIATQVGALYGP
;
A
#
# COMPACT_ATOMS: atom_id res chain seq x y z
N MET A 1 24.28 35.89 -21.73
CA MET A 1 22.98 35.20 -21.85
C MET A 1 22.94 34.15 -20.75
N THR A 2 22.50 34.59 -19.56
CA THR A 2 22.47 33.79 -18.34
C THR A 2 21.23 32.86 -18.41
N VAL A 3 21.48 31.55 -18.43
CA VAL A 3 20.43 30.56 -18.28
C VAL A 3 19.90 30.72 -16.86
N ALA A 4 18.69 31.26 -16.74
CA ALA A 4 17.98 31.32 -15.48
C ALA A 4 17.73 29.87 -15.01
N ASP A 5 18.31 29.56 -13.88
CA ASP A 5 18.12 28.33 -13.13
C ASP A 5 16.63 28.26 -12.73
N ALA A 6 15.83 27.56 -13.53
CA ALA A 6 14.45 27.24 -13.22
C ALA A 6 14.43 26.02 -12.28
N THR A 7 14.93 26.21 -11.07
CA THR A 7 14.55 25.31 -9.97
C THR A 7 13.04 25.53 -9.75
N PRO A 8 12.19 24.48 -9.86
CA PRO A 8 10.81 24.63 -9.50
C PRO A 8 10.76 25.06 -8.05
N ASP A 9 10.11 26.23 -7.81
CA ASP A 9 9.74 26.68 -6.47
C ASP A 9 8.80 25.63 -5.86
N TYR A 10 9.38 24.58 -5.29
CA TYR A 10 8.69 23.89 -4.22
C TYR A 10 8.64 24.91 -3.09
N GLU A 11 7.47 25.42 -2.79
CA GLU A 11 7.24 26.07 -1.51
C GLU A 11 7.64 25.07 -0.44
N VAL A 12 8.90 25.09 -0.08
CA VAL A 12 9.41 24.45 1.13
C VAL A 12 8.60 25.08 2.23
N GLY A 13 7.70 24.28 2.82
CA GLY A 13 6.82 24.76 3.87
C GLY A 13 7.60 25.62 4.84
N ASP A 14 7.02 26.74 5.25
CA ASP A 14 7.69 27.76 6.06
C ASP A 14 8.56 27.07 7.12
N ARG A 15 9.89 27.23 7.02
CA ARG A 15 10.86 26.60 7.95
C ARG A 15 10.61 26.96 9.40
N ASN A 16 9.80 28.01 9.63
CA ASN A 16 9.35 28.46 10.95
C ASN A 16 7.96 27.94 11.32
N ASP A 17 7.30 27.12 10.47
CA ASP A 17 6.01 26.52 10.81
C ASP A 17 6.20 25.52 11.98
N ARG A 18 5.67 25.90 13.13
CA ARG A 18 5.64 25.11 14.36
C ARG A 18 4.22 24.92 14.89
N ALA A 19 3.25 24.95 13.99
CA ALA A 19 1.84 24.97 14.36
C ALA A 19 1.31 23.62 14.87
N PHE A 20 2.03 22.51 14.60
CA PHE A 20 1.66 21.19 15.12
C PHE A 20 2.61 20.75 16.24
N LEU A 21 2.23 21.03 17.49
CA LEU A 21 3.02 20.64 18.69
C LEU A 21 4.51 21.04 18.63
N GLY A 22 4.82 22.17 18.02
CA GLY A 22 6.19 22.63 17.82
C GLY A 22 6.87 22.09 16.54
N HIS A 23 6.15 21.39 15.68
CA HIS A 23 6.58 20.83 14.42
C HIS A 23 5.79 21.43 13.24
N PRO A 24 6.25 21.26 11.98
CA PRO A 24 5.51 21.69 10.81
C PRO A 24 4.13 21.03 10.72
N LYS A 25 3.09 21.78 10.29
CA LYS A 25 1.71 21.27 10.10
C LYS A 25 1.65 20.00 9.25
N GLY A 26 2.51 19.91 8.23
CA GLY A 26 2.61 18.74 7.36
C GLY A 26 2.83 17.43 8.12
N LEU A 27 3.57 17.48 9.24
CA LEU A 27 3.78 16.29 10.06
C LEU A 27 2.46 15.74 10.63
N GLY A 28 1.55 16.61 11.07
CA GLY A 28 0.23 16.20 11.58
C GLY A 28 -0.59 15.49 10.50
N PHE A 29 -0.62 16.04 9.29
CA PHE A 29 -1.34 15.43 8.18
C PHE A 29 -0.72 14.09 7.75
N LEU A 30 0.60 14.02 7.58
CA LEU A 30 1.29 12.79 7.21
C LEU A 30 1.14 11.72 8.29
N GLY A 31 1.28 12.09 9.57
CA GLY A 31 1.11 11.18 10.70
C GLY A 31 -0.31 10.65 10.82
N PHE A 32 -1.33 11.50 10.60
CA PHE A 32 -2.72 11.06 10.58
C PHE A 32 -3.00 10.10 9.41
N THR A 33 -2.49 10.43 8.23
CA THR A 33 -2.66 9.59 7.03
C THR A 33 -1.99 8.22 7.22
N GLU A 34 -0.78 8.20 7.77
CA GLU A 34 -0.10 6.95 8.10
C GLU A 34 -0.85 6.17 9.18
N GLY A 35 -1.39 6.83 10.19
CA GLY A 35 -2.23 6.21 11.22
C GLY A 35 -3.45 5.52 10.63
N CYS A 36 -4.15 6.15 9.68
CA CYS A 36 -5.27 5.57 8.96
C CYS A 36 -4.84 4.36 8.12
N GLU A 37 -3.69 4.44 7.43
CA GLU A 37 -3.13 3.32 6.67
C GLU A 37 -2.81 2.15 7.59
N ARG A 38 -2.14 2.39 8.72
CA ARG A 38 -1.82 1.36 9.70
C ARG A 38 -3.08 0.69 10.25
N PHE A 39 -4.09 1.49 10.61
CA PHE A 39 -5.36 0.95 11.09
C PHE A 39 -6.00 0.02 10.06
N SER A 40 -6.10 0.44 8.80
CA SER A 40 -6.65 -0.38 7.71
C SER A 40 -5.83 -1.64 7.49
N TYR A 41 -4.50 -1.52 7.46
CA TYR A 41 -3.58 -2.63 7.24
C TYR A 41 -3.71 -3.71 8.33
N TYR A 42 -3.60 -3.32 9.61
CA TYR A 42 -3.66 -4.29 10.71
C TYR A 42 -5.04 -4.91 10.86
N SER A 43 -6.11 -4.14 10.66
CA SER A 43 -7.48 -4.65 10.67
C SER A 43 -7.68 -5.72 9.59
N MET A 44 -7.28 -5.42 8.36
CA MET A 44 -7.36 -6.36 7.25
C MET A 44 -6.49 -7.59 7.50
N GLN A 45 -5.27 -7.42 7.97
CA GLN A 45 -4.34 -8.52 8.24
C GLN A 45 -4.89 -9.50 9.28
N THR A 46 -5.51 -8.99 10.34
CA THR A 46 -6.13 -9.82 11.38
C THR A 46 -7.31 -10.63 10.83
N LEU A 47 -8.12 -10.04 9.96
CA LEU A 47 -9.31 -10.68 9.43
C LEU A 47 -9.05 -11.56 8.21
N LEU A 48 -7.96 -11.33 7.48
CA LEU A 48 -7.70 -11.94 6.17
C LEU A 48 -7.67 -13.48 6.24
N VAL A 49 -6.89 -14.04 7.17
CA VAL A 49 -6.79 -15.51 7.32
C VAL A 49 -8.12 -16.10 7.77
N LEU A 50 -8.79 -15.44 8.72
CA LEU A 50 -10.10 -15.89 9.20
C LEU A 50 -11.16 -15.87 8.09
N TYR A 51 -11.17 -14.82 7.27
CA TYR A 51 -12.05 -14.71 6.12
C TYR A 51 -11.77 -15.81 5.09
N MET A 52 -10.51 -16.05 4.76
CA MET A 52 -10.15 -17.12 3.83
C MET A 52 -10.59 -18.48 4.33
N VAL A 53 -10.24 -18.84 5.55
CA VAL A 53 -10.52 -20.18 6.11
C VAL A 53 -12.02 -20.40 6.36
N ASN A 54 -12.69 -19.40 6.93
CA ASN A 54 -14.08 -19.57 7.37
C ASN A 54 -15.11 -19.30 6.27
N TYR A 55 -14.71 -18.62 5.20
CA TYR A 55 -15.65 -18.20 4.17
C TYR A 55 -15.16 -18.50 2.75
N LEU A 56 -14.01 -17.95 2.32
CA LEU A 56 -13.60 -17.92 0.93
C LEU A 56 -13.20 -19.30 0.38
N LEU A 57 -12.42 -20.07 1.17
CA LEU A 57 -11.87 -21.36 0.75
C LEU A 57 -12.80 -22.55 1.03
N LYS A 58 -14.06 -22.28 1.40
CA LYS A 58 -15.06 -23.35 1.56
C LYS A 58 -15.48 -23.92 0.19
N PRO A 59 -15.82 -25.21 0.15
CA PRO A 59 -16.33 -25.85 -1.08
C PRO A 59 -17.47 -25.05 -1.69
N GLY A 60 -17.44 -24.87 -3.02
CA GLY A 60 -18.45 -24.12 -3.77
C GLY A 60 -18.30 -22.59 -3.74
N ARG A 61 -17.38 -22.01 -2.94
CA ARG A 61 -17.13 -20.56 -2.91
C ARG A 61 -15.86 -20.15 -3.62
N MET A 62 -14.82 -20.95 -3.51
CA MET A 62 -13.52 -20.70 -4.11
C MET A 62 -13.61 -20.56 -5.64
N GLU A 63 -14.50 -21.29 -6.28
CA GLU A 63 -14.75 -21.29 -7.72
C GLU A 63 -15.27 -19.95 -8.25
N HIS A 64 -15.94 -19.17 -7.39
CA HIS A 64 -16.43 -17.83 -7.73
C HIS A 64 -15.35 -16.73 -7.63
N VAL A 65 -14.15 -17.07 -7.17
CA VAL A 65 -13.04 -16.11 -7.05
C VAL A 65 -12.19 -16.18 -8.30
N VAL A 66 -12.17 -15.09 -9.06
CA VAL A 66 -11.41 -15.03 -10.30
C VAL A 66 -9.92 -15.21 -10.05
N GLY A 67 -9.31 -16.18 -10.72
CA GLY A 67 -7.87 -16.45 -10.65
C GLY A 67 -7.41 -17.25 -9.42
N LEU A 68 -8.24 -17.47 -8.38
CA LEU A 68 -7.80 -18.16 -7.18
C LEU A 68 -7.46 -19.63 -7.43
N SER A 69 -8.23 -20.32 -8.23
CA SER A 69 -7.95 -21.72 -8.61
C SER A 69 -6.65 -21.84 -9.42
N TRP A 70 -6.38 -20.87 -10.30
CA TRP A 70 -5.11 -20.81 -11.01
C TRP A 70 -3.93 -20.59 -10.06
N VAL A 71 -4.04 -19.63 -9.15
CA VAL A 71 -3.04 -19.35 -8.10
C VAL A 71 -2.79 -20.57 -7.24
N GLN A 72 -3.85 -21.25 -6.79
CA GLN A 72 -3.76 -22.47 -6.00
C GLN A 72 -2.96 -23.56 -6.72
N ASN A 73 -3.28 -23.82 -7.98
CA ASN A 73 -2.70 -24.95 -8.71
C ASN A 73 -1.28 -24.67 -9.21
N HIS A 74 -0.99 -23.45 -9.69
CA HIS A 74 0.27 -23.13 -10.33
C HIS A 74 1.30 -22.55 -9.34
N ILE A 75 0.87 -21.78 -8.35
CA ILE A 75 1.78 -21.16 -7.38
C ILE A 75 1.91 -22.00 -6.13
N TYR A 76 0.80 -22.53 -5.62
CA TYR A 76 0.76 -23.28 -4.37
C TYR A 76 0.59 -24.81 -4.54
N HIS A 77 0.80 -25.34 -5.74
CA HIS A 77 0.83 -26.78 -6.03
C HIS A 77 -0.38 -27.57 -5.51
N GLY A 78 -1.57 -26.96 -5.56
CA GLY A 78 -2.84 -27.61 -5.20
C GLY A 78 -3.12 -27.73 -3.69
N ILE A 79 -2.30 -27.14 -2.80
CA ILE A 79 -2.65 -27.09 -1.37
C ILE A 79 -3.99 -26.40 -1.15
N SER A 80 -4.72 -26.79 -0.11
CA SER A 80 -6.08 -26.29 0.14
C SER A 80 -6.31 -25.98 1.62
N GLY A 81 -7.46 -25.35 1.93
CA GLY A 81 -7.85 -25.05 3.31
C GLY A 81 -6.89 -24.09 4.02
N GLN A 82 -6.65 -24.32 5.31
CA GLN A 82 -5.82 -23.45 6.14
C GLN A 82 -4.37 -23.32 5.65
N PRO A 83 -3.68 -24.38 5.17
CA PRO A 83 -2.34 -24.23 4.57
C PRO A 83 -2.30 -23.25 3.40
N LEU A 84 -3.31 -23.28 2.52
CA LEU A 84 -3.43 -22.32 1.41
C LEU A 84 -3.63 -20.88 1.92
N ALA A 85 -4.52 -20.69 2.90
CA ALA A 85 -4.74 -19.39 3.50
C ALA A 85 -3.45 -18.82 4.11
N SER A 86 -2.68 -19.64 4.83
CA SER A 86 -1.42 -19.25 5.43
C SER A 86 -0.36 -18.92 4.38
N ALA A 87 -0.30 -19.68 3.28
CA ALA A 87 0.62 -19.44 2.19
C ALA A 87 0.31 -18.13 1.43
N ILE A 88 -0.97 -17.88 1.13
CA ILE A 88 -1.42 -16.60 0.53
C ILE A 88 -1.09 -15.43 1.46
N PHE A 89 -1.39 -15.56 2.75
CA PHE A 89 -1.08 -14.53 3.74
C PHE A 89 0.43 -14.25 3.84
N GLY A 90 1.24 -15.29 3.89
CA GLY A 90 2.71 -15.16 3.93
C GLY A 90 3.27 -14.47 2.69
N THR A 91 2.82 -14.88 1.49
CA THR A 91 3.23 -14.26 0.22
C THR A 91 2.79 -12.80 0.16
N TYR A 92 1.53 -12.50 0.52
CA TYR A 92 1.02 -11.15 0.59
C TYR A 92 1.87 -10.27 1.51
N THR A 93 2.15 -10.75 2.71
CA THR A 93 2.96 -10.03 3.70
C THR A 93 4.38 -9.79 3.19
N ALA A 94 5.02 -10.79 2.62
CA ALA A 94 6.36 -10.66 2.04
C ALA A 94 6.40 -9.61 0.92
N LEU A 95 5.41 -9.60 0.03
CA LEU A 95 5.28 -8.62 -1.04
C LEU A 95 5.05 -7.20 -0.49
N VAL A 96 4.17 -7.03 0.50
CA VAL A 96 3.91 -5.73 1.15
C VAL A 96 5.18 -5.13 1.77
N TYR A 97 6.07 -5.96 2.32
CA TYR A 97 7.35 -5.48 2.84
C TYR A 97 8.43 -5.28 1.76
N GLY A 98 8.34 -6.01 0.65
CA GLY A 98 9.31 -5.89 -0.45
C GLY A 98 9.00 -4.77 -1.44
N THR A 99 7.73 -4.53 -1.76
CA THR A 99 7.31 -3.56 -2.78
C THR A 99 7.63 -2.09 -2.50
N PRO A 100 7.78 -1.60 -1.25
CA PRO A 100 8.22 -0.23 -0.99
C PRO A 100 9.57 0.13 -1.61
N ILE A 101 10.47 -0.83 -1.78
CA ILE A 101 11.74 -0.62 -2.48
C ILE A 101 11.48 -0.24 -3.95
N VAL A 102 10.59 -1.00 -4.60
CA VAL A 102 10.19 -0.72 -5.99
C VAL A 102 9.44 0.60 -6.09
N GLY A 103 8.52 0.87 -5.15
CA GLY A 103 7.78 2.13 -5.08
C GLY A 103 8.68 3.36 -4.93
N GLY A 104 9.74 3.27 -4.13
CA GLY A 104 10.76 4.32 -4.02
C GLY A 104 11.50 4.55 -5.32
N ILE A 105 11.94 3.49 -6.02
CA ILE A 105 12.62 3.59 -7.32
C ILE A 105 11.70 4.24 -8.37
N VAL A 106 10.43 3.87 -8.41
CA VAL A 106 9.44 4.46 -9.33
C VAL A 106 9.24 5.95 -9.05
N ALA A 107 9.16 6.32 -7.79
CA ALA A 107 9.04 7.71 -7.37
C ALA A 107 10.26 8.54 -7.76
N ASP A 108 11.45 8.04 -7.48
CA ASP A 108 12.70 8.80 -7.73
C ASP A 108 13.01 8.93 -9.22
N LYS A 109 12.62 7.94 -10.07
CA LYS A 109 13.01 7.95 -11.49
C LYS A 109 11.94 8.54 -12.42
N TRP A 110 10.64 8.40 -12.09
CA TRP A 110 9.58 8.64 -13.09
C TRP A 110 8.46 9.56 -12.62
N LEU A 111 7.86 9.33 -11.47
CA LEU A 111 6.58 9.95 -11.09
C LEU A 111 6.73 11.10 -10.08
N GLY A 112 7.87 11.19 -9.39
CA GLY A 112 8.00 12.06 -8.22
C GLY A 112 7.31 11.48 -6.98
N ARG A 113 7.75 11.91 -5.80
CA ARG A 113 7.34 11.32 -4.51
C ARG A 113 5.89 11.61 -4.18
N ASP A 114 5.44 12.85 -4.41
CA ASP A 114 4.07 13.29 -4.09
C ASP A 114 3.05 12.56 -4.94
N THR A 115 3.29 12.50 -6.25
CA THR A 115 2.41 11.80 -7.19
C THR A 115 2.34 10.32 -6.87
N THR A 116 3.48 9.68 -6.59
CA THR A 116 3.54 8.25 -6.26
C THR A 116 2.80 7.95 -4.96
N LEU A 117 2.90 8.82 -3.96
CA LEU A 117 2.17 8.69 -2.70
C LEU A 117 0.66 8.79 -2.89
N ILE A 118 0.19 9.78 -3.67
CA ILE A 118 -1.24 9.96 -3.96
C ILE A 118 -1.79 8.76 -4.73
N ILE A 119 -1.10 8.32 -5.79
CA ILE A 119 -1.48 7.14 -6.57
C ILE A 119 -1.53 5.91 -5.67
N GLY A 120 -0.51 5.71 -4.81
CA GLY A 120 -0.47 4.61 -3.86
C GLY A 120 -1.69 4.60 -2.93
N GLY A 121 -2.05 5.76 -2.37
CA GLY A 121 -3.24 5.92 -1.52
C GLY A 121 -4.55 5.60 -2.25
N VAL A 122 -4.71 6.06 -3.47
CA VAL A 122 -5.90 5.78 -4.31
C VAL A 122 -5.97 4.28 -4.64
N VAL A 123 -4.87 3.67 -5.04
CA VAL A 123 -4.82 2.23 -5.36
C VAL A 123 -5.12 1.37 -4.13
N MET A 124 -4.61 1.76 -2.93
CA MET A 124 -4.97 1.10 -1.68
C MET A 124 -6.46 1.21 -1.38
N ALA A 125 -7.06 2.39 -1.53
CA ALA A 125 -8.49 2.59 -1.32
C ALA A 125 -9.31 1.68 -2.24
N ILE A 126 -8.97 1.64 -3.54
CA ILE A 126 -9.60 0.72 -4.51
C ILE A 126 -9.42 -0.74 -4.04
N GLY A 127 -8.23 -1.14 -3.60
CA GLY A 127 -7.96 -2.48 -3.08
C GLY A 127 -8.86 -2.85 -1.91
N HIS A 128 -9.07 -1.95 -0.95
CA HIS A 128 -9.98 -2.19 0.18
C HIS A 128 -11.44 -2.31 -0.27
N PHE A 129 -11.91 -1.51 -1.22
CA PHE A 129 -13.25 -1.65 -1.78
C PHE A 129 -13.42 -2.98 -2.54
N LEU A 130 -12.41 -3.40 -3.31
CA LEU A 130 -12.43 -4.68 -4.01
C LEU A 130 -12.47 -5.88 -3.05
N MET A 131 -11.92 -5.76 -1.84
CA MET A 131 -12.01 -6.81 -0.81
C MET A 131 -13.46 -7.12 -0.39
N ALA A 132 -14.39 -6.18 -0.56
CA ALA A 132 -15.82 -6.41 -0.32
C ALA A 132 -16.46 -7.30 -1.39
N ILE A 133 -15.80 -7.50 -2.53
CA ILE A 133 -16.30 -8.28 -3.67
C ILE A 133 -15.56 -9.61 -3.71
N GLN A 134 -16.26 -10.71 -3.38
CA GLN A 134 -15.65 -12.04 -3.31
C GLN A 134 -14.88 -12.43 -4.59
N SER A 135 -15.45 -12.19 -5.77
CA SER A 135 -14.83 -12.54 -7.05
C SER A 135 -13.56 -11.77 -7.36
N ALA A 136 -13.40 -10.57 -6.78
CA ALA A 136 -12.26 -9.69 -7.02
C ALA A 136 -11.12 -9.87 -5.99
N PHE A 137 -11.20 -10.85 -5.09
CA PHE A 137 -10.28 -11.02 -3.96
C PHE A 137 -8.79 -11.02 -4.36
N VAL A 138 -8.41 -11.76 -5.40
CA VAL A 138 -7.01 -11.82 -5.86
C VAL A 138 -6.54 -10.45 -6.36
N PHE A 139 -7.38 -9.75 -7.12
CA PHE A 139 -7.08 -8.39 -7.61
C PHE A 139 -7.02 -7.38 -6.47
N ALA A 140 -7.86 -7.55 -5.44
CA ALA A 140 -7.82 -6.73 -4.24
C ALA A 140 -6.47 -6.85 -3.53
N LEU A 141 -5.96 -8.07 -3.32
CA LEU A 141 -4.65 -8.30 -2.72
C LEU A 141 -3.52 -7.69 -3.56
N LEU A 142 -3.57 -7.84 -4.88
CA LEU A 142 -2.58 -7.23 -5.79
C LEU A 142 -2.62 -5.70 -5.72
N ALA A 143 -3.81 -5.09 -5.74
CA ALA A 143 -3.97 -3.65 -5.61
C ALA A 143 -3.41 -3.14 -4.28
N LEU A 144 -3.67 -3.86 -3.18
CA LEU A 144 -3.11 -3.51 -1.87
C LEU A 144 -1.58 -3.60 -1.84
N VAL A 145 -0.99 -4.65 -2.42
CA VAL A 145 0.47 -4.79 -2.51
C VAL A 145 1.10 -3.62 -3.29
N VAL A 146 0.53 -3.29 -4.46
CA VAL A 146 1.03 -2.19 -5.29
C VAL A 146 0.83 -0.84 -4.60
N GLY A 147 -0.36 -0.61 -4.04
CA GLY A 147 -0.70 0.63 -3.35
C GLY A 147 0.17 0.88 -2.13
N VAL A 148 0.33 -0.12 -1.26
CA VAL A 148 1.21 -0.02 -0.08
C VAL A 148 2.67 0.18 -0.49
N GLY A 149 3.12 -0.50 -1.55
CA GLY A 149 4.47 -0.32 -2.08
C GLY A 149 4.75 1.12 -2.52
N ALA A 150 3.83 1.71 -3.28
CA ALA A 150 3.94 3.08 -3.73
C ALA A 150 3.80 4.10 -2.58
N PHE A 151 2.93 3.85 -1.62
CA PHE A 151 2.66 4.75 -0.50
C PHE A 151 3.77 4.73 0.56
N LYS A 152 4.09 3.55 1.09
CA LYS A 152 4.92 3.36 2.27
C LYS A 152 6.37 3.79 2.08
N GLY A 153 6.94 3.56 0.88
CA GLY A 153 8.30 3.98 0.56
C GLY A 153 8.46 5.49 0.52
N ASN A 154 7.40 6.22 0.15
CA ASN A 154 7.45 7.65 -0.11
C ASN A 154 7.02 8.52 1.08
N ILE A 155 6.12 8.04 1.96
CA ILE A 155 5.63 8.83 3.09
C ILE A 155 6.76 9.15 4.09
N ALA A 156 7.63 8.18 4.39
CA ALA A 156 8.76 8.39 5.30
C ALA A 156 9.75 9.44 4.77
N THR A 157 9.97 9.44 3.46
CA THR A 157 10.86 10.41 2.80
C THR A 157 10.25 11.82 2.81
N GLN A 158 8.93 11.95 2.66
CA GLN A 158 8.23 13.23 2.78
C GLN A 158 8.31 13.81 4.20
N VAL A 159 8.19 12.98 5.23
CA VAL A 159 8.41 13.43 6.62
C VAL A 159 9.81 14.02 6.77
N GLY A 160 10.83 13.37 6.22
CA GLY A 160 12.20 13.93 6.22
C GLY A 160 12.29 15.28 5.53
N ALA A 161 11.62 15.45 4.40
CA ALA A 161 11.63 16.70 3.62
C ALA A 161 11.01 17.90 4.36
N LEU A 162 10.11 17.67 5.34
CA LEU A 162 9.53 18.76 6.15
C LEU A 162 10.55 19.48 7.04
N TYR A 163 11.65 18.83 7.36
CA TYR A 163 12.68 19.40 8.26
C TYR A 163 13.87 20.02 7.50
N GLY A 164 13.85 19.92 6.16
CA GLY A 164 14.93 20.44 5.30
C GLY A 164 16.22 19.63 5.39
N PRO A 165 17.21 19.98 4.55
CA PRO A 165 18.55 19.43 4.65
C PRO A 165 19.29 19.97 5.87
#